data_b09b6fde1361013c6eff2d9da14915c1
#
_entry.id   b09b6fde1361013c6eff2d9da14915c1
#
_cell.length_a   1.000
_cell.length_b   1.000
_cell.length_c   1.000
_cell.angle_alpha   90.00
_cell.angle_beta   90.00
_cell.angle_gamma   90.00
#
_symmetry.space_group_name_H-M   'P 1'
#
loop_
_entity.id
_entity.type
_entity.pdbx_description
1 polymer ?
#
loop_
_entity_poly.entity_id
_entity_poly.type
_entity_poly.pdbx_seq_one_letter_code
_entity_poly.pdbx_strand_id
1 'polypeptide(L)'
;DSPDAPNLYTTRAALESANWINKPIESPCDIYARVRYRDGLVRAKYTPLGGGEGFVEFQAPQRAIAPGQIMAIHDFSEPSVVLGGAIFKSAGRSI
;
A
#
# COMPACT_ATOMS: atom_id res chain seq x y z
N ASP A 1 -27.24 -4.02 -7.43
CA ASP A 1 -26.32 -3.42 -6.80
C ASP A 1 -25.75 -2.31 -7.49
N SER A 2 -25.29 -1.64 -6.81
CA SER A 2 -24.65 -0.58 -7.34
C SER A 2 -23.37 -1.02 -7.86
N PRO A 3 -23.07 -0.59 -9.01
CA PRO A 3 -21.75 -0.84 -9.51
C PRO A 3 -20.72 -0.26 -8.61
N ASP A 4 -21.17 0.57 -7.71
CA ASP A 4 -20.23 1.13 -6.80
C ASP A 4 -20.18 0.36 -5.54
N ALA A 5 -20.31 -0.93 -5.59
CA ALA A 5 -20.20 -1.74 -4.42
C ALA A 5 -19.03 -1.29 -3.60
N PRO A 6 -19.23 -1.01 -2.33
CA PRO A 6 -18.15 -0.42 -1.53
C PRO A 6 -16.90 -1.29 -1.47
N ASN A 7 -17.04 -2.58 -1.64
CA ASN A 7 -15.88 -3.44 -1.54
C ASN A 7 -15.04 -3.49 -2.81
N LEU A 8 -15.42 -2.75 -3.85
CA LEU A 8 -14.55 -2.61 -5.01
C LEU A 8 -13.45 -1.60 -4.79
N TYR A 9 -13.62 -0.72 -3.83
CA TYR A 9 -12.65 0.34 -3.58
C TYR A 9 -12.18 0.27 -2.15
N THR A 10 -10.90 0.55 -1.96
CA THR A 10 -10.30 0.48 -0.64
C THR A 10 -9.42 1.69 -0.44
N THR A 11 -9.51 2.28 0.73
CA THR A 11 -8.59 3.36 1.10
C THR A 11 -7.54 2.89 2.09
N ARG A 12 -7.71 1.70 2.68
CA ARG A 12 -6.80 1.20 3.69
C ARG A 12 -6.59 -0.28 3.47
N ALA A 13 -5.40 -0.75 3.77
CA ALA A 13 -5.12 -2.17 3.62
C ALA A 13 -4.01 -2.58 4.57
N ALA A 14 -4.10 -3.83 5.04
CA ALA A 14 -3.04 -4.41 5.85
C ALA A 14 -2.02 -5.05 4.93
N LEU A 15 -0.75 -4.95 5.32
CA LEU A 15 0.37 -5.45 4.55
C LEU A 15 1.19 -6.43 5.38
N GLU A 16 1.83 -7.37 4.70
CA GLU A 16 2.71 -8.33 5.34
C GLU A 16 3.94 -8.54 4.48
N SER A 17 4.92 -9.20 5.05
CA SER A 17 6.13 -9.60 4.33
C SER A 17 6.83 -8.42 3.68
N ALA A 18 6.94 -7.32 4.40
CA ALA A 18 7.61 -6.15 3.87
C ALA A 18 9.08 -6.45 3.65
N ASN A 19 9.59 -6.10 2.48
CA ASN A 19 10.99 -6.24 2.14
C ASN A 19 11.54 -4.86 1.79
N TRP A 20 12.70 -4.54 2.33
CA TRP A 20 13.29 -3.22 2.16
C TRP A 20 14.62 -3.34 1.44
N ILE A 21 14.86 -2.41 0.52
CA ILE A 21 16.11 -2.41 -0.23
C ILE A 21 17.25 -1.91 0.63
N ASN A 22 17.00 -0.86 1.39
CA ASN A 22 18.01 -0.32 2.29
C ASN A 22 17.50 -0.35 3.71
N LYS A 23 17.00 0.78 4.18
CA LYS A 23 16.53 0.86 5.54
C LYS A 23 15.02 0.66 5.59
N PRO A 24 14.54 -0.12 6.53
CA PRO A 24 13.10 -0.22 6.70
C PRO A 24 12.53 1.08 7.21
N ILE A 25 11.27 1.33 6.84
CA ILE A 25 10.54 2.45 7.40
C ILE A 25 10.11 2.03 8.80
N GLU A 26 10.48 2.82 9.79
CA GLU A 26 10.21 2.45 11.18
C GLU A 26 9.18 3.33 11.85
N SER A 27 8.68 4.33 11.16
CA SER A 27 7.63 5.18 11.72
C SER A 27 6.69 5.58 10.60
N PRO A 28 5.46 5.98 10.94
CA PRO A 28 4.50 6.37 9.91
C PRO A 28 5.04 7.50 9.07
N CYS A 29 4.88 7.39 7.76
CA CYS A 29 5.32 8.44 6.87
C CYS A 29 4.58 8.39 5.55
N ASP A 30 4.64 9.49 4.82
CA ASP A 30 4.08 9.54 3.48
C ASP A 30 4.98 8.81 2.51
N ILE A 31 4.36 8.13 1.57
CA ILE A 31 5.06 7.41 0.52
C ILE A 31 4.29 7.56 -0.77
N TYR A 32 4.89 7.09 -1.85
CA TYR A 32 4.14 6.80 -3.06
C TYR A 32 4.08 5.28 -3.20
N ALA A 33 2.93 4.78 -3.58
CA ALA A 33 2.71 3.34 -3.70
C ALA A 33 2.33 3.00 -5.13
N ARG A 34 2.83 1.87 -5.61
CA ARG A 34 2.40 1.34 -6.88
C ARG A 34 1.67 0.03 -6.61
N VAL A 35 0.37 0.06 -6.82
CA VAL A 35 -0.47 -1.11 -6.58
C VAL A 35 -0.49 -2.02 -7.79
N ARG A 36 -0.52 -1.42 -8.97
CA ARG A 36 -0.46 -2.15 -10.21
C ARG A 36 0.55 -1.51 -11.12
N TYR A 37 1.24 -2.34 -11.87
CA TYR A 37 2.28 -1.85 -12.74
C TYR A 37 1.77 -0.76 -13.69
N ARG A 38 0.55 -0.92 -14.17
CA ARG A 38 0.02 0.02 -15.16
C ARG A 38 -0.52 1.31 -14.57
N ASP A 39 -0.83 1.30 -13.29
CA ASP A 39 -1.59 2.41 -12.74
C ASP A 39 -0.76 3.58 -12.28
N GLY A 40 0.54 3.46 -12.29
CA GLY A 40 1.37 4.56 -11.82
C GLY A 40 1.36 4.64 -10.31
N LEU A 41 1.95 5.70 -9.80
CA LEU A 41 2.12 5.89 -8.37
C LEU A 41 0.95 6.62 -7.78
N VAL A 42 0.57 6.22 -6.56
CA VAL A 42 -0.48 6.91 -5.81
C VAL A 42 0.06 7.31 -4.45
N ARG A 43 -0.39 8.43 -3.97
CA ARG A 43 0.04 8.94 -2.69
C ARG A 43 -0.61 8.15 -1.57
N ALA A 44 0.18 7.82 -0.55
CA ALA A 44 -0.34 7.03 0.55
C ALA A 44 0.48 7.28 1.81
N LYS A 45 -0.05 6.83 2.93
CA LYS A 45 0.67 6.86 4.19
C LYS A 45 0.94 5.43 4.62
N TYR A 46 2.17 5.14 4.96
CA TYR A 46 2.56 3.82 5.42
C TYR A 46 2.83 3.85 6.91
N THR A 47 2.27 2.90 7.63
CA THR A 47 2.48 2.75 9.07
C THR A 47 3.04 1.37 9.34
N PRO A 48 4.29 1.28 9.80
CA PRO A 48 4.85 -0.04 10.14
C PRO A 48 4.25 -0.55 11.44
N LEU A 49 4.01 -1.86 11.46
CA LEU A 49 3.46 -2.51 12.65
C LEU A 49 4.43 -3.49 13.29
N GLY A 50 5.61 -3.66 12.69
CA GLY A 50 6.60 -4.58 13.22
C GLY A 50 6.47 -5.96 12.58
N GLY A 51 7.56 -6.72 12.64
CA GLY A 51 7.54 -8.08 12.11
C GLY A 51 7.27 -8.20 10.64
N GLY A 52 7.60 -7.19 9.87
CA GLY A 52 7.32 -7.20 8.45
C GLY A 52 5.90 -6.83 8.09
N GLU A 53 5.08 -6.50 9.06
CA GLU A 53 3.72 -6.10 8.82
C GLU A 53 3.59 -4.59 8.81
N GLY A 54 2.58 -4.11 8.13
CA GLY A 54 2.35 -2.69 8.06
C GLY A 54 0.93 -2.41 7.61
N PHE A 55 0.68 -1.14 7.40
CA PHE A 55 -0.65 -0.67 7.09
C PHE A 55 -0.51 0.51 6.16
N VAL A 56 -1.32 0.53 5.12
CA VAL A 56 -1.27 1.61 4.15
C VAL A 56 -2.62 2.29 4.05
N GLU A 57 -2.59 3.63 4.01
CA GLU A 57 -3.79 4.42 3.78
C GLU A 57 -3.58 5.21 2.51
N PHE A 58 -4.39 4.94 1.50
CA PHE A 58 -4.28 5.64 0.22
C PHE A 58 -5.01 6.97 0.28
N GLN A 59 -4.44 7.96 -0.35
CA GLN A 59 -5.09 9.26 -0.43
C GLN A 59 -6.38 9.18 -1.24
N ALA A 60 -6.38 8.37 -2.28
CA ALA A 60 -7.57 8.15 -3.10
C ALA A 60 -7.91 6.67 -3.08
N PRO A 61 -9.19 6.31 -3.14
CA PRO A 61 -9.56 4.90 -3.12
C PRO A 61 -8.91 4.12 -4.25
N GLN A 62 -8.48 2.91 -3.94
CA GLN A 62 -7.86 2.03 -4.92
C GLN A 62 -8.81 0.90 -5.25
N ARG A 63 -8.91 0.61 -6.53
CA ARG A 63 -9.88 -0.36 -7.01
C ARG A 63 -9.32 -1.77 -6.99
N ALA A 64 -10.15 -2.70 -6.53
CA ALA A 64 -9.89 -4.12 -6.70
C ALA A 64 -8.55 -4.61 -6.15
N ILE A 65 -8.20 -4.13 -4.97
CA ILE A 65 -7.02 -4.66 -4.28
C ILE A 65 -7.36 -6.04 -3.75
N ALA A 66 -6.48 -6.99 -4.01
CA ALA A 66 -6.68 -8.37 -3.59
C ALA A 66 -5.56 -8.85 -2.69
N PRO A 67 -5.86 -9.73 -1.73
CA PRO A 67 -4.80 -10.34 -0.93
C PRO A 67 -3.79 -11.06 -1.82
N GLY A 68 -2.52 -10.99 -1.44
CA GLY A 68 -1.47 -11.59 -2.21
C GLY A 68 -0.87 -10.69 -3.27
N GLN A 69 -1.52 -9.61 -3.59
CA GLN A 69 -1.01 -8.65 -4.54
C GLN A 69 0.12 -7.86 -3.91
N ILE A 70 1.15 -7.54 -4.69
CA ILE A 70 2.32 -6.85 -4.18
C ILE A 70 2.17 -5.35 -4.40
N MET A 71 2.52 -4.57 -3.38
CA MET A 71 2.56 -3.13 -3.48
C MET A 71 4.02 -2.68 -3.41
N ALA A 72 4.45 -1.89 -4.39
CA ALA A 72 5.77 -1.29 -4.32
C ALA A 72 5.71 0.00 -3.53
N ILE A 73 6.75 0.25 -2.75
CA ILE A 73 6.83 1.44 -1.91
C ILE A 73 7.94 2.33 -2.48
N HIS A 74 7.56 3.54 -2.87
CA HIS A 74 8.47 4.51 -3.45
C HIS A 74 8.68 5.68 -2.50
N ASP A 75 9.85 6.30 -2.60
CA ASP A 75 10.17 7.42 -1.74
C ASP A 75 9.27 8.60 -2.05
N PHE A 76 8.81 9.28 -1.00
CA PHE A 76 7.87 10.37 -1.19
C PHE A 76 8.51 11.58 -1.85
N SER A 77 9.71 11.92 -1.44
CA SER A 77 10.37 13.09 -2.00
C SER A 77 11.06 12.79 -3.32
N GLU A 78 11.35 11.52 -3.60
CA GLU A 78 11.99 11.14 -4.85
C GLU A 78 11.33 9.88 -5.38
N PRO A 79 10.16 10.00 -6.01
CA PRO A 79 9.35 8.83 -6.34
C PRO A 79 9.98 7.83 -7.29
N SER A 80 11.04 8.21 -7.98
CA SER A 80 11.73 7.25 -8.82
C SER A 80 12.54 6.23 -8.00
N VAL A 81 12.71 6.48 -6.72
CA VAL A 81 13.47 5.58 -5.85
C VAL A 81 12.52 4.60 -5.20
N VAL A 82 12.78 3.32 -5.41
CA VAL A 82 12.00 2.26 -4.79
C VAL A 82 12.62 1.93 -3.44
N LEU A 83 11.81 2.02 -2.40
CA LEU A 83 12.28 1.72 -1.05
C LEU A 83 12.08 0.27 -0.67
N GLY A 84 11.08 -0.37 -1.24
CA GLY A 84 10.79 -1.74 -0.92
C GLY A 84 9.43 -2.14 -1.43
N GLY A 85 8.87 -3.19 -0.85
CA GLY A 85 7.55 -3.64 -1.20
C GLY A 85 6.94 -4.50 -0.13
N ALA A 86 5.66 -4.75 -0.22
CA ALA A 86 4.95 -5.58 0.73
C ALA A 86 3.78 -6.24 0.03
N ILE A 87 3.22 -7.24 0.68
CA ILE A 87 2.13 -8.02 0.11
C ILE A 87 0.85 -7.63 0.82
N PHE A 88 -0.21 -7.41 0.06
CA PHE A 88 -1.50 -7.12 0.67
C PHE A 88 -2.01 -8.34 1.42
N LYS A 89 -2.24 -8.15 2.70
CA LYS A 89 -2.76 -9.21 3.54
C LYS A 89 -4.27 -9.25 3.45
N SER A 90 -4.89 -8.08 3.34
CA SER A 90 -6.32 -7.99 3.20
C SER A 90 -6.64 -6.71 2.45
N ALA A 91 -7.86 -6.62 1.97
CA ALA A 91 -8.29 -5.43 1.27
C ALA A 91 -8.64 -4.29 2.22
N GLY A 92 -8.64 -4.52 3.49
CA GLY A 92 -8.83 -3.46 4.45
C GLY A 92 -10.21 -2.89 4.56
N ARG A 93 -11.14 -3.36 3.80
CA ARG A 93 -12.49 -2.85 3.91
C ARG A 93 -13.15 -3.43 5.14
N SER A 94 -14.02 -2.76 5.69
CA SER A 94 -14.81 -3.21 6.81
C SER A 94 -14.01 -3.49 8.05
N ILE A 95 -12.82 -3.11 8.02
CA ILE A 95 -12.02 -3.33 9.21
C ILE A 95 -12.31 -2.26 10.23
#